data_eb35d98b0c32e426ca20908a6f719b2d
#
_entry.id   eb35d98b0c32e426ca20908a6f719b2d
#
_cell.length_a   1.000
_cell.length_b   1.000
_cell.length_c   1.000
_cell.angle_alpha   90.00
_cell.angle_beta   90.00
_cell.angle_gamma   90.00
#
_symmetry.space_group_name_H-M   'P 1'
#
loop_
_entity.id
_entity.type
_entity.pdbx_description
1 polymer ?
#
loop_
_entity_poly.entity_id
_entity_poly.type
_entity_poly.pdbx_seq_one_letter_code
_entity_poly.pdbx_strand_id
1 'polypeptide(L)'
;MIILFSLKTLGLAVAVFVTVIMILSVMLIEARKKLVPQGNVSIIVNGDTENPLLVQPGSSLLTVLSDQSIFLPSACGGGGTCAMCECHIDSGGGDVLPTELNHLSRKEVAENMRIACQVKVRENMEIRIPEEIFGIKKWECTVRSNYNVATFIKEFIVELPNGETLDFQSGGYVQIDVPVVDVDFKNMNIDPHPSDPFGTDKFRSEWDDYQLWGLKMKNPEPQFRAYSMANHPAEGNIVMLNIRVASPPPQWKFTKTPEGKSIREFDGYLPVNPGVCSSYVFDQKPGDKVTISGPYGEFFIKPTKKEMVYIGGGAGMAPLRSHLFHIFHTMKTTDRKVSYWYGGRSRRELFYTDQFREIEKEFPNFSYHIALSDRAMLEADGWTEKKDINDKDGEGYVGFIHQVLLDNYLTAHPEPEEIEYYFCGPPMMNAAVIKMLDDLGVPEENIAFDDFGG
;
A
#
# COMPACT_ATOMS: atom_id res chain seq x y z
N MET A 1 -7.56 -42.59 -54.56
CA MET A 1 -8.72 -41.69 -54.70
C MET A 1 -9.13 -41.06 -53.38
N ILE A 2 -9.21 -41.76 -52.26
CA ILE A 2 -9.62 -41.25 -50.94
C ILE A 2 -8.64 -40.20 -50.40
N ILE A 3 -7.30 -40.36 -50.55
CA ILE A 3 -6.30 -39.41 -50.10
C ILE A 3 -6.34 -38.08 -50.86
N LEU A 4 -6.58 -38.12 -52.19
CA LEU A 4 -6.73 -36.90 -53.02
C LEU A 4 -8.01 -36.12 -52.71
N PHE A 5 -9.07 -36.82 -52.32
CA PHE A 5 -10.34 -36.21 -51.88
C PHE A 5 -10.14 -35.52 -50.50
N SER A 6 -9.40 -36.14 -49.61
CA SER A 6 -9.03 -35.61 -48.29
C SER A 6 -8.12 -34.33 -48.40
N LEU A 7 -7.16 -34.28 -49.31
CA LEU A 7 -6.31 -33.10 -49.54
C LEU A 7 -7.07 -31.90 -50.11
N LYS A 8 -8.04 -32.17 -51.03
CA LYS A 8 -8.88 -31.10 -51.59
C LYS A 8 -9.87 -30.53 -50.54
N THR A 9 -10.45 -31.39 -49.71
CA THR A 9 -11.34 -30.94 -48.62
C THR A 9 -10.55 -30.21 -47.53
N LEU A 10 -9.34 -30.63 -47.19
CA LEU A 10 -8.45 -29.93 -46.26
C LEU A 10 -8.08 -28.56 -46.83
N GLY A 11 -7.67 -28.50 -48.10
CA GLY A 11 -7.32 -27.23 -48.74
C GLY A 11 -8.50 -26.23 -48.79
N LEU A 12 -9.71 -26.74 -49.10
CA LEU A 12 -10.93 -25.91 -49.09
C LEU A 12 -11.25 -25.42 -47.65
N ALA A 13 -11.14 -26.29 -46.65
CA ALA A 13 -11.38 -25.91 -45.26
C ALA A 13 -10.42 -24.83 -44.77
N VAL A 14 -9.13 -24.96 -45.09
CA VAL A 14 -8.12 -23.95 -44.77
C VAL A 14 -8.40 -22.65 -45.50
N ALA A 15 -8.76 -22.69 -46.78
CA ALA A 15 -9.08 -21.48 -47.56
C ALA A 15 -10.31 -20.74 -46.98
N VAL A 16 -11.36 -21.48 -46.62
CA VAL A 16 -12.56 -20.89 -45.95
C VAL A 16 -12.19 -20.29 -44.62
N PHE A 17 -11.42 -20.99 -43.79
CA PHE A 17 -10.98 -20.50 -42.48
C PHE A 17 -10.17 -19.21 -42.58
N VAL A 18 -9.16 -19.16 -43.48
CA VAL A 18 -8.35 -17.97 -43.74
C VAL A 18 -9.21 -16.80 -44.23
N THR A 19 -10.17 -17.09 -45.15
CA THR A 19 -11.08 -16.05 -45.64
C THR A 19 -11.99 -15.49 -44.54
N VAL A 20 -12.53 -16.33 -43.66
CA VAL A 20 -13.32 -15.88 -42.51
C VAL A 20 -12.49 -15.03 -41.56
N ILE A 21 -11.26 -15.45 -41.24
CA ILE A 21 -10.35 -14.65 -40.39
C ILE A 21 -10.05 -13.31 -41.05
N MET A 22 -9.75 -13.26 -42.33
CA MET A 22 -9.50 -12.00 -43.05
C MET A 22 -10.70 -11.07 -43.02
N ILE A 23 -11.92 -11.60 -43.25
CA ILE A 23 -13.15 -10.80 -43.20
C ILE A 23 -13.35 -10.25 -41.78
N LEU A 24 -13.21 -11.09 -40.75
CA LEU A 24 -13.33 -10.66 -39.35
C LEU A 24 -12.27 -9.60 -38.97
N SER A 25 -11.04 -9.78 -39.45
CA SER A 25 -9.98 -8.82 -39.23
C SER A 25 -10.26 -7.46 -39.88
N VAL A 26 -10.74 -7.48 -41.13
CA VAL A 26 -11.14 -6.24 -41.84
C VAL A 26 -12.34 -5.59 -41.14
N MET A 27 -13.35 -6.37 -40.72
CA MET A 27 -14.47 -5.84 -39.95
C MET A 27 -14.05 -5.21 -38.64
N LEU A 28 -13.12 -5.83 -37.91
CA LEU A 28 -12.57 -5.29 -36.67
C LEU A 28 -11.78 -3.98 -36.92
N ILE A 29 -10.99 -3.92 -37.98
CA ILE A 29 -10.23 -2.70 -38.34
C ILE A 29 -11.22 -1.56 -38.70
N GLU A 30 -12.24 -1.83 -39.52
CA GLU A 30 -13.23 -0.81 -39.87
C GLU A 30 -14.12 -0.40 -38.70
N ALA A 31 -14.51 -1.35 -37.83
CA ALA A 31 -15.21 -1.03 -36.59
C ALA A 31 -14.35 -0.16 -35.67
N ARG A 32 -13.06 -0.49 -35.51
CA ARG A 32 -12.10 0.31 -34.72
C ARG A 32 -11.98 1.74 -35.25
N LYS A 33 -11.86 1.93 -36.57
CA LYS A 33 -11.80 3.28 -37.19
C LYS A 33 -13.05 4.12 -36.93
N LYS A 34 -14.24 3.48 -36.83
CA LYS A 34 -15.51 4.18 -36.58
C LYS A 34 -15.80 4.38 -35.09
N LEU A 35 -15.33 3.49 -34.23
CA LEU A 35 -15.65 3.48 -32.79
C LEU A 35 -14.58 4.19 -31.95
N VAL A 36 -13.33 4.26 -32.45
CA VAL A 36 -12.25 4.97 -31.76
C VAL A 36 -11.98 6.28 -32.51
N PRO A 37 -12.03 7.43 -31.86
CA PRO A 37 -11.69 8.71 -32.45
C PRO A 37 -10.31 8.65 -33.13
N GLN A 38 -10.22 9.20 -34.33
CA GLN A 38 -8.97 9.26 -35.09
C GLN A 38 -8.33 10.64 -34.91
N GLY A 39 -7.05 10.68 -34.54
CA GLY A 39 -6.30 11.91 -34.29
C GLY A 39 -6.17 12.22 -32.80
N ASN A 40 -5.44 13.27 -32.50
CA ASN A 40 -5.26 13.74 -31.12
C ASN A 40 -6.52 14.45 -30.62
N VAL A 41 -6.77 14.32 -29.35
CA VAL A 41 -7.76 15.10 -28.60
C VAL A 41 -7.03 16.08 -27.67
N SER A 42 -7.69 17.17 -27.35
CA SER A 42 -7.14 18.19 -26.43
C SER A 42 -7.72 18.04 -25.03
N ILE A 43 -6.87 18.16 -24.02
CA ILE A 43 -7.29 18.26 -22.62
C ILE A 43 -6.86 19.63 -22.10
N ILE A 44 -7.82 20.45 -21.72
CA ILE A 44 -7.59 21.74 -21.06
C ILE A 44 -7.55 21.47 -19.55
N VAL A 45 -6.45 21.81 -18.90
CA VAL A 45 -6.25 21.63 -17.46
C VAL A 45 -6.33 22.98 -16.77
N ASN A 46 -7.20 23.09 -15.76
CA ASN A 46 -7.39 24.31 -14.94
C ASN A 46 -7.65 25.59 -15.79
N GLY A 47 -8.31 25.43 -16.94
CA GLY A 47 -8.66 26.54 -17.81
C GLY A 47 -7.51 27.08 -18.69
N ASP A 48 -6.35 26.41 -18.72
CA ASP A 48 -5.23 26.81 -19.59
C ASP A 48 -5.54 26.43 -21.05
N THR A 49 -6.22 27.34 -21.73
CA THR A 49 -6.57 27.20 -23.16
C THR A 49 -5.41 27.51 -24.09
N GLU A 50 -4.32 28.12 -23.58
CA GLU A 50 -3.14 28.45 -24.39
C GLU A 50 -2.23 27.23 -24.57
N ASN A 51 -2.19 26.32 -23.55
CA ASN A 51 -1.34 25.12 -23.55
C ASN A 51 -2.14 23.83 -23.35
N PRO A 52 -3.09 23.48 -24.23
CA PRO A 52 -3.84 22.24 -24.09
C PRO A 52 -2.96 21.03 -24.29
N LEU A 53 -3.16 19.98 -23.49
CA LEU A 53 -2.47 18.72 -23.69
C LEU A 53 -3.03 18.00 -24.92
N LEU A 54 -2.18 17.72 -25.92
CA LEU A 54 -2.56 16.99 -27.13
C LEU A 54 -2.22 15.50 -26.96
N VAL A 55 -3.21 14.66 -26.81
CA VAL A 55 -3.05 13.27 -26.42
C VAL A 55 -3.79 12.30 -27.35
N GLN A 56 -3.31 11.05 -27.38
CA GLN A 56 -3.98 9.98 -28.11
C GLN A 56 -5.20 9.48 -27.32
N PRO A 57 -6.38 9.35 -27.96
CA PRO A 57 -7.56 8.81 -27.28
C PRO A 57 -7.45 7.29 -27.06
N GLY A 58 -8.17 6.79 -26.03
CA GLY A 58 -8.33 5.35 -25.75
C GLY A 58 -7.85 4.89 -24.39
N SER A 59 -6.87 5.53 -23.79
CA SER A 59 -6.37 5.24 -22.43
C SER A 59 -7.24 5.90 -21.37
N SER A 60 -7.04 5.53 -20.09
CA SER A 60 -7.67 6.24 -18.96
C SER A 60 -7.09 7.64 -18.82
N LEU A 61 -7.89 8.57 -18.27
CA LEU A 61 -7.41 9.93 -18.00
C LEU A 61 -6.20 9.91 -17.05
N LEU A 62 -6.19 9.05 -16.03
CA LEU A 62 -5.05 8.86 -15.13
C LEU A 62 -3.77 8.51 -15.90
N THR A 63 -3.83 7.55 -16.83
CA THR A 63 -2.67 7.15 -17.64
C THR A 63 -2.20 8.29 -18.53
N VAL A 64 -3.15 8.94 -19.22
CA VAL A 64 -2.86 10.04 -20.14
C VAL A 64 -2.19 11.21 -19.43
N LEU A 65 -2.68 11.59 -18.23
CA LEU A 65 -2.07 12.65 -17.42
C LEU A 65 -0.67 12.26 -16.95
N SER A 66 -0.48 11.00 -16.53
CA SER A 66 0.84 10.49 -16.15
C SER A 66 1.84 10.55 -17.30
N ASP A 67 1.42 10.23 -18.52
CA ASP A 67 2.26 10.35 -19.74
C ASP A 67 2.65 11.81 -20.04
N GLN A 68 1.89 12.77 -19.55
CA GLN A 68 2.14 14.21 -19.63
C GLN A 68 2.83 14.78 -18.37
N SER A 69 3.41 13.92 -17.53
CA SER A 69 4.07 14.29 -16.28
C SER A 69 3.17 14.97 -15.24
N ILE A 70 1.87 14.69 -15.29
CA ILE A 70 0.87 15.11 -14.30
C ILE A 70 0.45 13.87 -13.52
N PHE A 71 0.91 13.74 -12.28
CA PHE A 71 0.80 12.52 -11.48
C PHE A 71 -0.30 12.63 -10.44
N LEU A 72 -1.52 12.18 -10.76
CA LEU A 72 -2.61 12.12 -9.79
C LEU A 72 -2.34 11.04 -8.72
N PRO A 73 -2.79 11.26 -7.47
CA PRO A 73 -2.73 10.25 -6.42
C PRO A 73 -3.45 8.96 -6.84
N SER A 74 -2.88 7.80 -6.54
CA SER A 74 -3.57 6.53 -6.79
C SER A 74 -2.91 5.39 -5.99
N ALA A 75 -3.50 4.99 -4.88
CA ALA A 75 -3.00 3.87 -4.08
C ALA A 75 -3.18 2.52 -4.78
N CYS A 76 -4.28 2.33 -5.51
CA CYS A 76 -4.58 1.07 -6.22
C CYS A 76 -3.88 0.93 -7.58
N GLY A 77 -3.14 1.96 -8.04
CA GLY A 77 -2.47 1.95 -9.35
C GLY A 77 -3.46 1.96 -10.53
N GLY A 78 -4.58 2.64 -10.41
CA GLY A 78 -5.59 2.74 -11.46
C GLY A 78 -6.62 1.62 -11.46
N GLY A 79 -6.65 0.77 -10.43
CA GLY A 79 -7.61 -0.34 -10.30
C GLY A 79 -9.05 0.06 -9.97
N GLY A 80 -9.32 1.33 -9.68
CA GLY A 80 -10.67 1.84 -9.40
C GLY A 80 -11.21 1.54 -7.99
N THR A 81 -10.34 1.15 -7.05
CA THR A 81 -10.76 0.71 -5.71
C THR A 81 -10.45 1.71 -4.59
N CYS A 82 -9.54 2.67 -4.79
CA CYS A 82 -9.13 3.62 -3.75
C CYS A 82 -9.73 5.01 -3.88
N ALA A 83 -10.34 5.33 -5.03
CA ALA A 83 -10.91 6.64 -5.40
C ALA A 83 -9.94 7.85 -5.37
N MET A 84 -8.70 7.70 -4.93
CA MET A 84 -7.76 8.83 -4.72
C MET A 84 -7.43 9.66 -5.97
N CYS A 85 -7.67 9.11 -7.19
CA CYS A 85 -7.44 9.84 -8.44
C CYS A 85 -8.64 10.71 -8.86
N GLU A 86 -9.26 11.35 -7.88
CA GLU A 86 -10.37 12.28 -8.10
C GLU A 86 -9.91 13.53 -8.86
N CYS A 87 -10.77 13.97 -9.76
CA CYS A 87 -10.62 15.25 -10.46
C CYS A 87 -11.98 15.74 -10.93
N HIS A 88 -12.13 17.05 -11.09
CA HIS A 88 -13.33 17.60 -11.72
C HIS A 88 -13.21 17.51 -13.24
N ILE A 89 -14.25 17.03 -13.92
CA ILE A 89 -14.31 16.97 -15.39
C ILE A 89 -15.51 17.80 -15.84
N ASP A 90 -15.24 19.01 -16.30
CA ASP A 90 -16.28 19.96 -16.69
C ASP A 90 -16.87 19.63 -18.06
N SER A 91 -16.09 18.97 -18.95
CA SER A 91 -16.58 18.48 -20.24
C SER A 91 -15.77 17.28 -20.76
N GLY A 92 -16.36 16.45 -21.61
CA GLY A 92 -15.69 15.34 -22.32
C GLY A 92 -15.49 14.06 -21.52
N GLY A 93 -15.99 14.00 -20.27
CA GLY A 93 -15.85 12.82 -19.40
C GLY A 93 -16.84 11.69 -19.64
N GLY A 94 -17.86 11.90 -20.47
CA GLY A 94 -18.97 10.97 -20.66
C GLY A 94 -19.80 10.77 -19.38
N ASP A 95 -20.67 9.75 -19.37
CA ASP A 95 -21.52 9.44 -18.22
C ASP A 95 -20.71 8.89 -17.03
N VAL A 96 -21.18 9.17 -15.81
CA VAL A 96 -20.61 8.62 -14.57
C VAL A 96 -20.87 7.11 -14.53
N LEU A 97 -19.82 6.32 -14.29
CA LEU A 97 -19.90 4.88 -14.26
C LEU A 97 -20.45 4.37 -12.92
N PRO A 98 -21.15 3.23 -12.90
CA PRO A 98 -21.59 2.60 -11.65
C PRO A 98 -20.43 2.31 -10.66
N THR A 99 -19.23 2.04 -11.18
CA THR A 99 -18.03 1.83 -10.36
C THR A 99 -17.58 3.09 -9.66
N GLU A 100 -17.77 4.27 -10.25
CA GLU A 100 -17.46 5.56 -9.63
C GLU A 100 -18.47 5.89 -8.52
N LEU A 101 -19.76 5.53 -8.73
CA LEU A 101 -20.82 5.78 -7.74
C LEU A 101 -20.68 5.00 -6.43
N ASN A 102 -19.80 4.00 -6.39
CA ASN A 102 -19.46 3.30 -5.14
C ASN A 102 -18.56 4.15 -4.23
N HIS A 103 -17.94 5.19 -4.77
CA HIS A 103 -16.97 6.03 -4.07
C HIS A 103 -17.42 7.49 -3.97
N LEU A 104 -18.10 7.98 -5.00
CA LEU A 104 -18.54 9.38 -5.07
C LEU A 104 -19.95 9.57 -4.48
N SER A 105 -20.09 10.56 -3.63
CA SER A 105 -21.39 11.00 -3.14
C SER A 105 -22.20 11.69 -4.24
N ARG A 106 -23.52 11.81 -4.06
CA ARG A 106 -24.39 12.56 -4.99
C ARG A 106 -23.99 14.03 -5.15
N LYS A 107 -23.41 14.62 -4.11
CA LYS A 107 -22.94 16.00 -4.13
C LYS A 107 -21.71 16.14 -5.02
N GLU A 108 -20.72 15.29 -4.84
CA GLU A 108 -19.49 15.26 -5.65
C GLU A 108 -19.79 15.03 -7.13
N VAL A 109 -20.67 14.08 -7.43
CA VAL A 109 -21.15 13.87 -8.83
C VAL A 109 -21.80 15.13 -9.40
N ALA A 110 -22.61 15.86 -8.61
CA ALA A 110 -23.25 17.11 -9.06
C ALA A 110 -22.22 18.25 -9.26
N GLU A 111 -21.07 18.17 -8.61
CA GLU A 111 -19.93 19.08 -8.76
C GLU A 111 -18.94 18.63 -9.85
N ASN A 112 -19.32 17.65 -10.69
CA ASN A 112 -18.52 17.07 -11.77
C ASN A 112 -17.27 16.31 -11.28
N MET A 113 -17.24 15.84 -10.04
CA MET A 113 -16.17 14.99 -9.54
C MET A 113 -16.20 13.64 -10.24
N ARG A 114 -15.05 13.15 -10.69
CA ARG A 114 -14.88 11.88 -11.39
C ARG A 114 -13.62 11.17 -10.91
N ILE A 115 -13.54 9.87 -11.13
CA ILE A 115 -12.36 9.05 -10.81
C ILE A 115 -11.55 8.83 -12.08
N ALA A 116 -10.42 9.54 -12.23
CA ALA A 116 -9.65 9.62 -13.47
C ALA A 116 -9.23 8.26 -14.06
N CYS A 117 -8.99 7.25 -13.24
CA CYS A 117 -8.66 5.91 -13.74
C CYS A 117 -9.85 5.20 -14.41
N GLN A 118 -11.08 5.58 -14.09
CA GLN A 118 -12.30 5.01 -14.67
C GLN A 118 -12.75 5.76 -15.95
N VAL A 119 -12.33 7.01 -16.11
CA VAL A 119 -12.70 7.84 -17.27
C VAL A 119 -11.76 7.55 -18.43
N LYS A 120 -12.33 7.19 -19.59
CA LYS A 120 -11.57 7.00 -20.84
C LYS A 120 -11.54 8.29 -21.65
N VAL A 121 -10.36 8.71 -22.04
CA VAL A 121 -10.19 9.86 -22.96
C VAL A 121 -10.66 9.46 -24.35
N ARG A 122 -11.74 10.08 -24.81
CA ARG A 122 -12.37 9.78 -26.13
C ARG A 122 -12.56 11.01 -27.01
N GLU A 123 -12.67 12.16 -26.40
CA GLU A 123 -12.96 13.45 -27.03
C GLU A 123 -12.20 14.56 -26.30
N ASN A 124 -12.33 15.80 -26.76
CA ASN A 124 -11.73 16.94 -26.06
C ASN A 124 -12.33 17.06 -24.66
N MET A 125 -11.51 17.38 -23.69
CA MET A 125 -11.86 17.43 -22.28
C MET A 125 -11.45 18.77 -21.65
N GLU A 126 -12.20 19.17 -20.65
CA GLU A 126 -11.83 20.24 -19.74
C GLU A 126 -11.87 19.69 -18.31
N ILE A 127 -10.75 19.79 -17.60
CA ILE A 127 -10.58 19.21 -16.29
C ILE A 127 -10.00 20.23 -15.31
N ARG A 128 -10.31 20.03 -14.02
CA ARG A 128 -9.69 20.78 -12.92
C ARG A 128 -9.07 19.80 -11.93
N ILE A 129 -7.81 20.07 -11.60
CA ILE A 129 -7.03 19.31 -10.63
C ILE A 129 -6.38 20.26 -9.63
N PRO A 130 -6.11 19.82 -8.36
CA PRO A 130 -5.42 20.64 -7.38
C PRO A 130 -4.05 21.11 -7.86
N GLU A 131 -3.67 22.34 -7.50
CA GLU A 131 -2.38 22.92 -7.93
C GLU A 131 -1.17 22.16 -7.38
N GLU A 132 -1.31 21.54 -6.22
CA GLU A 132 -0.28 20.75 -5.56
C GLU A 132 0.21 19.57 -6.44
N ILE A 133 -0.66 19.08 -7.33
CA ILE A 133 -0.33 17.98 -8.25
C ILE A 133 0.82 18.34 -9.20
N PHE A 134 0.96 19.60 -9.57
CA PHE A 134 2.06 20.05 -10.44
C PHE A 134 3.43 20.08 -9.74
N GLY A 135 3.45 19.99 -8.40
CA GLY A 135 4.67 19.85 -7.61
C GLY A 135 5.22 18.43 -7.55
N ILE A 136 4.43 17.44 -7.97
CA ILE A 136 4.83 16.02 -7.91
C ILE A 136 5.84 15.72 -9.01
N LYS A 137 6.94 15.07 -8.61
CA LYS A 137 8.03 14.68 -9.51
C LYS A 137 8.19 13.16 -9.57
N LYS A 138 8.91 12.71 -10.56
CA LYS A 138 9.30 11.31 -10.74
C LYS A 138 10.83 11.21 -10.85
N TRP A 139 11.41 10.26 -10.08
CA TRP A 139 12.87 10.06 -10.06
C TRP A 139 13.22 8.59 -10.26
N GLU A 140 14.33 8.35 -10.92
CA GLU A 140 15.03 7.06 -10.89
C GLU A 140 15.98 7.04 -9.69
N CYS A 141 15.54 6.41 -8.60
CA CYS A 141 16.28 6.29 -7.35
C CYS A 141 17.19 5.06 -7.35
N THR A 142 18.20 5.07 -6.49
CA THR A 142 19.10 3.93 -6.29
C THR A 142 18.77 3.21 -5.00
N VAL A 143 18.58 1.90 -5.04
CA VAL A 143 18.38 1.09 -3.85
C VAL A 143 19.64 1.15 -2.98
N ARG A 144 19.49 1.65 -1.75
CA ARG A 144 20.56 1.72 -0.74
C ARG A 144 20.62 0.44 0.09
N SER A 145 19.46 -0.04 0.55
CA SER A 145 19.33 -1.26 1.34
C SER A 145 17.95 -1.87 1.20
N ASN A 146 17.85 -3.19 1.44
CA ASN A 146 16.61 -3.95 1.33
C ASN A 146 16.64 -5.18 2.25
N TYR A 147 16.53 -4.95 3.56
CA TYR A 147 16.58 -6.00 4.58
C TYR A 147 15.21 -6.35 5.11
N ASN A 148 15.01 -7.61 5.51
CA ASN A 148 13.82 -7.97 6.27
C ASN A 148 13.93 -7.41 7.70
N VAL A 149 12.87 -6.74 8.14
CA VAL A 149 12.71 -6.24 9.52
C VAL A 149 11.70 -7.06 10.31
N ALA A 150 10.82 -7.78 9.60
CA ALA A 150 9.91 -8.80 10.12
C ALA A 150 9.80 -9.95 9.12
N THR A 151 9.16 -11.04 9.49
CA THR A 151 9.10 -12.27 8.68
C THR A 151 8.68 -11.98 7.23
N PHE A 152 7.72 -11.10 7.04
CA PHE A 152 7.14 -10.78 5.73
C PHE A 152 7.26 -9.30 5.36
N ILE A 153 8.09 -8.51 6.07
CA ILE A 153 8.22 -7.07 5.87
C ILE A 153 9.68 -6.70 5.68
N LYS A 154 9.93 -5.94 4.62
CA LYS A 154 11.21 -5.30 4.36
C LYS A 154 11.23 -3.84 4.79
N GLU A 155 12.38 -3.41 5.29
CA GLU A 155 12.82 -2.03 5.24
C GLU A 155 13.50 -1.82 3.90
N PHE A 156 12.87 -1.05 3.05
CA PHE A 156 13.37 -0.71 1.71
C PHE A 156 13.78 0.75 1.67
N ILE A 157 15.07 1.01 1.50
CA ILE A 157 15.61 2.37 1.46
C ILE A 157 16.17 2.65 0.07
N VAL A 158 15.75 3.74 -0.52
CA VAL A 158 16.30 4.27 -1.76
C VAL A 158 16.84 5.68 -1.56
N GLU A 159 17.83 6.05 -2.37
CA GLU A 159 18.43 7.38 -2.42
C GLU A 159 17.96 8.09 -3.69
N LEU A 160 17.55 9.35 -3.53
CA LEU A 160 17.23 10.20 -4.68
C LEU A 160 18.51 10.53 -5.47
N PRO A 161 18.36 10.89 -6.76
CA PRO A 161 19.49 11.36 -7.57
C PRO A 161 20.17 12.58 -6.93
N ASN A 162 21.47 12.74 -7.19
CA ASN A 162 22.24 13.87 -6.68
C ASN A 162 21.63 15.21 -7.13
N GLY A 163 21.43 16.11 -6.15
CA GLY A 163 20.85 17.44 -6.37
C GLY A 163 19.32 17.49 -6.33
N GLU A 164 18.65 16.33 -6.25
CA GLU A 164 17.20 16.26 -6.06
C GLU A 164 16.87 16.16 -4.56
N THR A 165 15.72 16.71 -4.18
CA THR A 165 15.16 16.63 -2.82
C THR A 165 13.69 16.28 -2.89
N LEU A 166 13.23 15.49 -1.94
CA LEU A 166 11.81 15.21 -1.71
C LEU A 166 11.36 16.04 -0.50
N ASP A 167 10.62 17.11 -0.77
CA ASP A 167 9.99 17.92 0.27
C ASP A 167 8.60 17.33 0.58
N PHE A 168 8.42 16.79 1.77
CA PHE A 168 7.20 16.11 2.17
C PHE A 168 6.83 16.34 3.64
N GLN A 169 5.57 16.13 3.97
CA GLN A 169 5.11 16.09 5.36
C GLN A 169 5.10 14.65 5.86
N SER A 170 5.44 14.45 7.16
CA SER A 170 5.36 13.14 7.81
C SER A 170 3.96 12.57 7.69
N GLY A 171 3.86 11.27 7.34
CA GLY A 171 2.62 10.61 6.96
C GLY A 171 2.34 10.59 5.46
N GLY A 172 3.15 11.31 4.65
CA GLY A 172 3.09 11.24 3.21
C GLY A 172 3.55 9.90 2.64
N TYR A 173 3.20 9.66 1.38
CA TYR A 173 3.54 8.44 0.65
C TYR A 173 4.17 8.73 -0.72
N VAL A 174 4.77 7.72 -1.30
CA VAL A 174 5.29 7.72 -2.67
C VAL A 174 4.63 6.60 -3.48
N GLN A 175 4.69 6.72 -4.81
CA GLN A 175 4.31 5.62 -5.71
C GLN A 175 5.59 5.00 -6.29
N ILE A 176 5.63 3.67 -6.32
CA ILE A 176 6.69 2.89 -6.97
C ILE A 176 6.17 2.37 -8.31
N ASP A 177 6.87 2.69 -9.39
CA ASP A 177 6.60 2.10 -10.70
C ASP A 177 7.21 0.70 -10.79
N VAL A 178 6.45 -0.24 -11.30
CA VAL A 178 6.90 -1.61 -11.57
C VAL A 178 6.90 -1.84 -13.08
N PRO A 179 8.04 -2.09 -13.69
CA PRO A 179 8.14 -2.40 -15.13
C PRO A 179 7.53 -3.78 -15.44
N VAL A 180 7.48 -4.13 -16.71
CA VAL A 180 7.23 -5.51 -17.15
C VAL A 180 8.34 -6.40 -16.57
N VAL A 181 8.00 -7.32 -15.68
CA VAL A 181 8.98 -8.17 -14.99
C VAL A 181 8.31 -9.44 -14.44
N ASP A 182 9.06 -10.54 -14.43
CA ASP A 182 8.70 -11.78 -13.72
C ASP A 182 9.65 -11.95 -12.54
N VAL A 183 9.11 -12.28 -11.36
CA VAL A 183 9.89 -12.50 -10.13
C VAL A 183 9.68 -13.92 -9.63
N ASP A 184 10.78 -14.62 -9.33
CA ASP A 184 10.77 -15.95 -8.71
C ASP A 184 11.19 -15.82 -7.24
N PHE A 185 10.28 -16.14 -6.32
CA PHE A 185 10.50 -15.95 -4.88
C PHE A 185 11.71 -16.71 -4.34
N LYS A 186 12.13 -17.81 -5.01
CA LYS A 186 13.34 -18.55 -4.63
C LYS A 186 14.63 -17.71 -4.69
N ASN A 187 14.63 -16.60 -5.43
CA ASN A 187 15.79 -15.70 -5.62
C ASN A 187 15.79 -14.53 -4.63
N MET A 188 14.71 -14.37 -3.84
CA MET A 188 14.59 -13.29 -2.88
C MET A 188 15.56 -13.49 -1.72
N ASN A 189 16.18 -12.40 -1.29
CA ASN A 189 16.93 -12.34 -0.04
C ASN A 189 15.99 -11.89 1.07
N ILE A 190 15.89 -12.66 2.16
CA ILE A 190 15.09 -12.33 3.35
C ILE A 190 15.95 -12.14 4.61
N ASP A 191 17.24 -11.92 4.42
CA ASP A 191 18.15 -11.68 5.55
C ASP A 191 17.74 -10.43 6.32
N PRO A 192 17.83 -10.44 7.64
CA PRO A 192 17.72 -9.24 8.47
C PRO A 192 18.92 -8.33 8.25
N HIS A 193 18.86 -7.12 8.84
CA HIS A 193 20.00 -6.23 8.84
C HIS A 193 21.25 -6.94 9.41
N PRO A 194 22.46 -6.71 8.87
CA PRO A 194 23.69 -7.40 9.34
C PRO A 194 24.00 -7.24 10.82
N SER A 195 23.48 -6.21 11.48
CA SER A 195 23.61 -6.00 12.93
C SER A 195 22.55 -6.73 13.76
N ASP A 196 21.60 -7.44 13.14
CA ASP A 196 20.56 -8.19 13.86
C ASP A 196 21.19 -9.37 14.62
N PRO A 197 20.96 -9.49 15.94
CA PRO A 197 21.60 -10.52 16.76
C PRO A 197 21.11 -11.95 16.45
N PHE A 198 19.95 -12.11 15.77
CA PHE A 198 19.41 -13.42 15.43
C PHE A 198 20.02 -14.04 14.16
N GLY A 199 20.79 -13.25 13.37
CA GLY A 199 21.48 -13.73 12.18
C GLY A 199 20.54 -14.01 10.97
N THR A 200 21.14 -14.56 9.90
CA THR A 200 20.52 -14.66 8.57
C THR A 200 19.30 -15.60 8.50
N ASP A 201 19.17 -16.58 9.39
CA ASP A 201 18.07 -17.54 9.36
C ASP A 201 16.84 -17.13 10.17
N LYS A 202 16.84 -15.90 10.73
CA LYS A 202 15.76 -15.40 11.60
C LYS A 202 14.36 -15.65 11.06
N PHE A 203 14.14 -15.44 9.77
CA PHE A 203 12.82 -15.46 9.13
C PHE A 203 12.56 -16.70 8.25
N ARG A 204 13.57 -17.55 8.06
CA ARG A 204 13.52 -18.64 7.08
C ARG A 204 12.47 -19.72 7.39
N SER A 205 12.34 -20.11 8.65
CA SER A 205 11.42 -21.19 9.06
C SER A 205 9.97 -20.95 8.62
N GLU A 206 9.46 -19.74 8.77
CA GLU A 206 8.07 -19.42 8.37
C GLU A 206 7.93 -19.33 6.83
N TRP A 207 8.96 -18.91 6.11
CA TRP A 207 8.97 -18.97 4.64
C TRP A 207 8.96 -20.41 4.11
N ASP A 208 9.64 -21.33 4.80
CA ASP A 208 9.62 -22.75 4.50
C ASP A 208 8.24 -23.36 4.83
N ASP A 209 7.71 -23.09 6.02
CA ASP A 209 6.42 -23.60 6.50
C ASP A 209 5.27 -23.19 5.59
N TYR A 210 5.26 -21.94 5.12
CA TYR A 210 4.27 -21.39 4.18
C TYR A 210 4.67 -21.61 2.71
N GLN A 211 5.73 -22.33 2.41
CA GLN A 211 6.17 -22.67 1.03
C GLN A 211 6.29 -21.46 0.09
N LEU A 212 6.67 -20.29 0.61
CA LEU A 212 6.75 -19.04 -0.15
C LEU A 212 7.76 -19.11 -1.30
N TRP A 213 8.84 -19.89 -1.15
CA TRP A 213 9.87 -20.06 -2.17
C TRP A 213 9.36 -20.66 -3.49
N GLY A 214 8.20 -21.31 -3.48
CA GLY A 214 7.56 -21.88 -4.67
C GLY A 214 6.77 -20.86 -5.49
N LEU A 215 6.56 -19.67 -4.98
CA LEU A 215 5.74 -18.65 -5.63
C LEU A 215 6.49 -17.96 -6.78
N LYS A 216 5.73 -17.54 -7.77
CA LYS A 216 6.20 -16.73 -8.92
C LYS A 216 5.20 -15.63 -9.20
N MET A 217 5.68 -14.41 -9.30
CA MET A 217 4.90 -13.25 -9.70
C MET A 217 5.17 -12.93 -11.17
N LYS A 218 4.11 -12.62 -11.92
CA LYS A 218 4.19 -12.16 -13.31
C LYS A 218 3.57 -10.78 -13.44
N ASN A 219 4.30 -9.88 -14.09
CA ASN A 219 3.80 -8.55 -14.42
C ASN A 219 3.93 -8.28 -15.92
N PRO A 220 2.88 -8.54 -16.72
CA PRO A 220 2.93 -8.41 -18.18
C PRO A 220 2.83 -6.96 -18.67
N GLU A 221 2.46 -6.01 -17.83
CA GLU A 221 2.30 -4.60 -18.16
C GLU A 221 2.76 -3.70 -17.00
N PRO A 222 3.28 -2.50 -17.27
CA PRO A 222 3.72 -1.59 -16.23
C PRO A 222 2.57 -1.25 -15.27
N GLN A 223 2.88 -1.23 -13.98
CA GLN A 223 1.96 -0.87 -12.90
C GLN A 223 2.65 0.02 -11.90
N PHE A 224 1.90 0.61 -10.98
CA PHE A 224 2.46 1.31 -9.83
C PHE A 224 1.61 1.08 -8.57
N ARG A 225 2.21 1.28 -7.39
CA ARG A 225 1.51 1.20 -6.10
C ARG A 225 2.08 2.24 -5.14
N ALA A 226 1.17 2.73 -4.27
CA ALA A 226 1.51 3.66 -3.21
C ALA A 226 2.07 2.94 -1.97
N TYR A 227 3.04 3.58 -1.32
CA TYR A 227 3.62 3.15 -0.06
C TYR A 227 3.92 4.35 0.83
N SER A 228 3.40 4.34 2.05
CA SER A 228 3.66 5.38 3.05
C SER A 228 5.13 5.37 3.47
N MET A 229 5.71 6.56 3.59
CA MET A 229 7.10 6.72 3.98
C MET A 229 7.28 6.46 5.49
N ALA A 230 8.33 5.71 5.83
CA ALA A 230 8.70 5.42 7.21
C ALA A 230 9.74 6.41 7.77
N ASN A 231 10.50 7.07 6.89
CA ASN A 231 11.37 8.18 7.29
C ASN A 231 10.57 9.47 7.53
N HIS A 232 11.09 10.35 8.37
CA HIS A 232 10.59 11.72 8.48
C HIS A 232 11.51 12.69 7.69
N PRO A 233 11.07 13.91 7.36
CA PRO A 233 11.83 14.80 6.46
C PRO A 233 13.27 15.07 6.86
N ALA A 234 13.60 15.07 8.16
CA ALA A 234 14.95 15.36 8.64
C ALA A 234 15.93 14.16 8.56
N GLU A 235 15.51 12.99 8.10
CA GLU A 235 16.40 11.82 7.92
C GLU A 235 17.24 11.88 6.62
N GLY A 236 17.12 12.96 5.86
CA GLY A 236 17.97 13.21 4.69
C GLY A 236 17.33 12.83 3.35
N ASN A 237 18.17 12.75 2.32
CA ASN A 237 17.71 12.57 0.94
C ASN A 237 17.41 11.10 0.60
N ILE A 238 16.55 10.48 1.39
CA ILE A 238 16.14 9.08 1.25
C ILE A 238 14.62 8.96 1.24
N VAL A 239 14.15 7.86 0.66
CA VAL A 239 12.81 7.32 0.89
C VAL A 239 12.96 5.96 1.54
N MET A 240 12.39 5.81 2.73
CA MET A 240 12.38 4.59 3.51
C MET A 240 10.95 4.06 3.62
N LEU A 241 10.74 2.82 3.26
CA LEU A 241 9.44 2.17 3.21
C LEU A 241 9.45 0.87 4.02
N ASN A 242 8.32 0.53 4.65
CA ASN A 242 8.09 -0.78 5.22
C ASN A 242 7.10 -1.55 4.35
N ILE A 243 7.58 -2.49 3.57
CA ILE A 243 6.78 -3.17 2.56
C ILE A 243 6.59 -4.64 2.96
N ARG A 244 5.30 -5.01 3.11
CA ARG A 244 4.94 -6.41 3.32
C ARG A 244 4.77 -7.13 1.98
N VAL A 245 5.37 -8.33 1.84
CA VAL A 245 5.11 -9.19 0.70
C VAL A 245 3.67 -9.69 0.71
N ALA A 246 2.97 -9.49 -0.40
CA ALA A 246 1.59 -9.94 -0.57
C ALA A 246 1.59 -11.30 -1.27
N SER A 247 1.53 -12.38 -0.49
CA SER A 247 1.31 -13.74 -1.01
C SER A 247 -0.15 -13.91 -1.47
N PRO A 248 -0.44 -14.85 -2.37
CA PRO A 248 -1.81 -15.25 -2.63
C PRO A 248 -2.51 -15.70 -1.33
N PRO A 249 -3.85 -15.65 -1.27
CA PRO A 249 -4.57 -16.14 -0.10
C PRO A 249 -4.26 -17.61 0.19
N PRO A 250 -3.90 -17.96 1.44
CA PRO A 250 -3.58 -19.33 1.82
C PRO A 250 -4.83 -20.20 1.87
N GLN A 251 -4.68 -21.46 1.45
CA GLN A 251 -5.67 -22.50 1.63
C GLN A 251 -5.34 -23.33 2.87
N TRP A 252 -6.38 -23.82 3.53
CA TRP A 252 -6.24 -24.54 4.79
C TRP A 252 -7.03 -25.83 4.78
N LYS A 253 -6.42 -26.90 5.25
CA LYS A 253 -7.10 -28.14 5.62
C LYS A 253 -7.39 -28.15 7.11
N PHE A 254 -8.56 -28.67 7.46
CA PHE A 254 -8.93 -28.91 8.84
C PHE A 254 -8.97 -30.42 9.07
N THR A 255 -8.02 -30.92 9.86
CA THR A 255 -7.93 -32.32 10.27
C THR A 255 -8.29 -32.43 11.74
N LYS A 256 -8.70 -33.63 12.18
CA LYS A 256 -8.95 -33.91 13.59
C LYS A 256 -7.85 -34.81 14.15
N THR A 257 -7.34 -34.46 15.32
CA THR A 257 -6.43 -35.39 16.05
C THR A 257 -7.22 -36.61 16.55
N PRO A 258 -6.52 -37.68 16.94
CA PRO A 258 -7.17 -38.85 17.59
C PRO A 258 -8.01 -38.46 18.81
N GLU A 259 -7.64 -37.39 19.53
CA GLU A 259 -8.34 -36.85 20.67
C GLU A 259 -9.53 -35.91 20.28
N GLY A 260 -9.81 -35.76 18.99
CA GLY A 260 -10.92 -34.96 18.44
C GLY A 260 -10.67 -33.45 18.32
N LYS A 261 -9.46 -32.96 18.63
CA LYS A 261 -9.08 -31.56 18.48
C LYS A 261 -8.92 -31.23 16.98
N SER A 262 -9.53 -30.15 16.53
CA SER A 262 -9.34 -29.66 15.15
C SER A 262 -7.97 -29.03 14.98
N ILE A 263 -7.20 -29.49 14.02
CA ILE A 263 -5.92 -28.91 13.60
C ILE A 263 -6.12 -28.24 12.24
N ARG A 264 -5.55 -27.05 12.09
CA ARG A 264 -5.48 -26.29 10.84
C ARG A 264 -4.08 -26.47 10.24
N GLU A 265 -4.01 -27.04 9.05
CA GLU A 265 -2.77 -27.29 8.31
C GLU A 265 -2.76 -26.44 7.02
N PHE A 266 -1.59 -25.88 6.69
CA PHE A 266 -1.40 -25.15 5.43
C PHE A 266 -1.50 -26.11 4.25
N ASP A 267 -2.32 -25.79 3.23
CA ASP A 267 -2.59 -26.62 2.05
C ASP A 267 -2.26 -25.91 0.73
N GLY A 268 -1.36 -24.93 0.78
CA GLY A 268 -0.96 -24.15 -0.38
C GLY A 268 -1.69 -22.83 -0.52
N TYR A 269 -1.72 -22.30 -1.72
CA TYR A 269 -2.27 -20.98 -2.06
C TYR A 269 -3.38 -21.09 -3.10
N LEU A 270 -4.27 -20.11 -3.12
CA LEU A 270 -5.17 -19.91 -4.27
C LEU A 270 -4.34 -19.60 -5.53
N PRO A 271 -4.79 -20.08 -6.74
CA PRO A 271 -4.05 -19.89 -7.99
C PRO A 271 -4.22 -18.46 -8.54
N VAL A 272 -3.81 -17.47 -7.76
CA VAL A 272 -3.79 -16.06 -8.15
C VAL A 272 -2.36 -15.54 -8.09
N ASN A 273 -2.06 -14.48 -8.84
CA ASN A 273 -0.74 -13.89 -8.87
C ASN A 273 -0.41 -13.26 -7.50
N PRO A 274 0.83 -13.41 -6.98
CA PRO A 274 1.29 -12.63 -5.84
C PRO A 274 1.23 -11.13 -6.10
N GLY A 275 1.25 -10.33 -5.03
CA GLY A 275 1.25 -8.88 -5.14
C GLY A 275 2.43 -8.37 -5.98
N VAL A 276 2.13 -7.67 -7.07
CA VAL A 276 3.12 -7.30 -8.10
C VAL A 276 4.21 -6.41 -7.52
N CYS A 277 3.86 -5.27 -6.94
CA CYS A 277 4.84 -4.31 -6.47
C CYS A 277 5.63 -4.81 -5.26
N SER A 278 4.98 -5.46 -4.29
CA SER A 278 5.67 -6.01 -3.13
C SER A 278 6.66 -7.11 -3.53
N SER A 279 6.31 -7.98 -4.50
CA SER A 279 7.23 -9.00 -5.03
C SER A 279 8.40 -8.36 -5.77
N TYR A 280 8.14 -7.33 -6.58
CA TYR A 280 9.19 -6.57 -7.27
C TYR A 280 10.18 -5.97 -6.27
N VAL A 281 9.68 -5.29 -5.23
CA VAL A 281 10.55 -4.69 -4.20
C VAL A 281 11.35 -5.76 -3.44
N PHE A 282 10.74 -6.91 -3.13
CA PHE A 282 11.44 -7.99 -2.43
C PHE A 282 12.60 -8.58 -3.23
N ASP A 283 12.58 -8.48 -4.56
CA ASP A 283 13.65 -8.96 -5.45
C ASP A 283 14.78 -7.93 -5.65
N GLN A 284 14.56 -6.65 -5.30
CA GLN A 284 15.56 -5.58 -5.49
C GLN A 284 16.78 -5.76 -4.57
N LYS A 285 17.94 -5.36 -5.09
CA LYS A 285 19.23 -5.42 -4.39
C LYS A 285 19.86 -4.04 -4.31
N PRO A 286 20.75 -3.79 -3.33
CA PRO A 286 21.53 -2.56 -3.27
C PRO A 286 22.23 -2.28 -4.61
N GLY A 287 22.04 -1.07 -5.12
CA GLY A 287 22.54 -0.60 -6.42
C GLY A 287 21.53 -0.66 -7.57
N ASP A 288 20.44 -1.41 -7.43
CA ASP A 288 19.37 -1.45 -8.43
C ASP A 288 18.66 -0.08 -8.56
N LYS A 289 18.01 0.13 -9.70
CA LYS A 289 17.25 1.35 -9.99
C LYS A 289 15.76 1.12 -9.85
N VAL A 290 15.11 2.03 -9.14
CA VAL A 290 13.66 2.00 -8.92
C VAL A 290 13.08 3.38 -9.19
N THR A 291 12.01 3.44 -9.98
CA THR A 291 11.32 4.68 -10.29
C THR A 291 10.28 4.98 -9.22
N ILE A 292 10.34 6.17 -8.65
CA ILE A 292 9.45 6.65 -7.60
C ILE A 292 8.88 8.00 -8.00
N SER A 293 7.60 8.22 -7.73
CA SER A 293 6.96 9.54 -7.82
C SER A 293 6.39 9.97 -6.47
N GLY A 294 6.34 11.29 -6.26
CA GLY A 294 5.82 11.88 -5.02
C GLY A 294 6.21 13.34 -4.83
N PRO A 295 5.97 13.90 -3.64
CA PRO A 295 5.22 13.30 -2.52
C PRO A 295 3.71 13.36 -2.71
N TYR A 296 3.01 12.42 -2.08
CA TYR A 296 1.55 12.43 -1.95
C TYR A 296 1.19 12.29 -0.46
N GLY A 297 -0.08 12.53 -0.09
CA GLY A 297 -0.58 12.16 1.22
C GLY A 297 -1.68 13.04 1.76
N GLU A 298 -2.39 12.47 2.73
CA GLU A 298 -3.48 13.12 3.47
C GLU A 298 -3.42 12.75 4.97
N PHE A 299 -2.66 11.74 5.32
CA PHE A 299 -2.51 11.24 6.68
C PHE A 299 -1.48 12.08 7.44
N PHE A 300 -1.85 13.32 7.81
CA PHE A 300 -0.94 14.25 8.46
C PHE A 300 -1.26 14.47 9.94
N ILE A 301 -0.25 14.92 10.70
CA ILE A 301 -0.38 15.30 12.10
C ILE A 301 -1.28 16.53 12.19
N LYS A 302 -2.36 16.45 12.97
CA LYS A 302 -3.28 17.57 13.18
C LYS A 302 -2.62 18.66 14.04
N PRO A 303 -2.84 19.96 13.72
CA PRO A 303 -2.21 21.07 14.42
C PRO A 303 -2.94 21.42 15.73
N THR A 304 -3.16 20.44 16.58
CA THR A 304 -3.82 20.59 17.90
C THR A 304 -2.83 20.30 19.04
N LYS A 305 -3.31 20.40 20.27
CA LYS A 305 -2.57 20.00 21.47
C LYS A 305 -3.25 18.89 22.26
N LYS A 306 -4.23 18.22 21.66
CA LYS A 306 -4.90 17.07 22.26
C LYS A 306 -3.90 15.94 22.53
N GLU A 307 -4.19 15.08 23.48
CA GLU A 307 -3.48 13.82 23.63
C GLU A 307 -3.52 13.02 22.33
N MET A 308 -2.43 12.30 22.02
CA MET A 308 -2.34 11.44 20.82
C MET A 308 -2.15 9.99 21.20
N VAL A 309 -2.97 9.13 20.64
CA VAL A 309 -2.82 7.68 20.72
C VAL A 309 -2.55 7.13 19.32
N TYR A 310 -1.36 6.57 19.15
CA TYR A 310 -0.95 5.88 17.93
C TYR A 310 -1.18 4.37 18.07
N ILE A 311 -1.78 3.72 17.06
CA ILE A 311 -2.05 2.28 17.07
C ILE A 311 -1.53 1.68 15.78
N GLY A 312 -0.52 0.80 15.87
CA GLY A 312 0.16 0.25 14.71
C GLY A 312 0.20 -1.26 14.67
N GLY A 313 0.33 -1.82 13.45
CA GLY A 313 0.56 -3.24 13.25
C GLY A 313 1.19 -3.54 11.89
N GLY A 314 2.20 -4.41 11.88
CA GLY A 314 2.88 -4.80 10.66
C GLY A 314 3.46 -3.62 9.88
N ALA A 315 3.21 -3.55 8.58
CA ALA A 315 3.71 -2.48 7.70
C ALA A 315 3.10 -1.09 8.00
N GLY A 316 1.98 -1.03 8.76
CA GLY A 316 1.44 0.24 9.27
C GLY A 316 2.38 0.99 10.20
N MET A 317 3.49 0.38 10.59
CA MET A 317 4.63 1.04 11.23
C MET A 317 5.13 2.25 10.41
N ALA A 318 5.11 2.20 9.08
CA ALA A 318 5.74 3.20 8.23
C ALA A 318 5.25 4.64 8.52
N PRO A 319 3.98 5.02 8.29
CA PRO A 319 3.52 6.38 8.52
C PRO A 319 3.57 6.77 9.99
N LEU A 320 3.37 5.82 10.91
CA LEU A 320 3.37 6.10 12.35
C LEU A 320 4.80 6.38 12.86
N ARG A 321 5.82 5.67 12.34
CA ARG A 321 7.22 5.98 12.61
C ARG A 321 7.56 7.39 12.10
N SER A 322 7.17 7.70 10.87
CA SER A 322 7.39 9.03 10.29
C SER A 322 6.80 10.13 11.17
N HIS A 323 5.56 9.99 11.63
CA HIS A 323 4.90 10.94 12.55
C HIS A 323 5.67 11.08 13.86
N LEU A 324 5.91 9.97 14.56
CA LEU A 324 6.52 9.98 15.89
C LEU A 324 7.94 10.55 15.87
N PHE A 325 8.72 10.21 14.83
CA PHE A 325 10.06 10.77 14.65
C PHE A 325 10.01 12.28 14.35
N HIS A 326 9.04 12.73 13.57
CA HIS A 326 8.85 14.16 13.33
C HIS A 326 8.45 14.90 14.62
N ILE A 327 7.51 14.37 15.40
CA ILE A 327 7.05 14.93 16.67
C ILE A 327 8.21 15.08 17.65
N PHE A 328 9.05 14.06 17.81
CA PHE A 328 10.05 14.04 18.85
C PHE A 328 11.43 14.53 18.38
N HIS A 329 11.88 14.20 17.18
CA HIS A 329 13.20 14.63 16.70
C HIS A 329 13.19 16.00 16.03
N THR A 330 12.11 16.41 15.34
CA THR A 330 12.03 17.70 14.67
C THR A 330 11.28 18.74 15.51
N MET A 331 10.03 18.45 15.90
CA MET A 331 9.20 19.40 16.65
C MET A 331 9.58 19.50 18.13
N LYS A 332 10.27 18.48 18.68
CA LYS A 332 10.65 18.42 20.11
C LYS A 332 9.45 18.61 21.05
N THR A 333 8.33 17.99 20.73
CA THR A 333 7.07 18.15 21.43
C THR A 333 7.13 17.63 22.86
N THR A 334 6.79 18.49 23.83
CA THR A 334 6.75 18.16 25.28
C THR A 334 5.44 18.56 25.95
N ASP A 335 4.56 19.27 25.26
CA ASP A 335 3.37 19.94 25.79
C ASP A 335 2.07 19.16 25.56
N ARG A 336 2.17 17.93 25.06
CA ARG A 336 1.05 16.99 24.92
C ARG A 336 1.49 15.55 25.19
N LYS A 337 0.61 14.73 25.70
CA LYS A 337 0.85 13.30 25.92
C LYS A 337 0.73 12.54 24.61
N VAL A 338 1.66 11.61 24.37
CA VAL A 338 1.69 10.77 23.18
C VAL A 338 1.94 9.32 23.61
N SER A 339 1.14 8.39 23.16
CA SER A 339 1.39 6.96 23.35
C SER A 339 1.37 6.20 22.05
N TYR A 340 2.26 5.23 21.92
CA TYR A 340 2.31 4.35 20.76
C TYR A 340 2.06 2.90 21.19
N TRP A 341 1.03 2.28 20.60
CA TRP A 341 0.57 0.93 20.87
C TRP A 341 0.79 0.09 19.62
N TYR A 342 1.80 -0.80 19.65
CA TYR A 342 2.17 -1.62 18.50
C TYR A 342 1.81 -3.09 18.71
N GLY A 343 1.07 -3.66 17.74
CA GLY A 343 0.63 -5.05 17.71
C GLY A 343 1.42 -5.92 16.73
N GLY A 344 1.84 -7.10 17.21
CA GLY A 344 2.49 -8.12 16.40
C GLY A 344 2.04 -9.53 16.76
N ARG A 345 2.55 -10.56 16.06
CA ARG A 345 2.30 -11.98 16.42
C ARG A 345 3.30 -12.46 17.47
N SER A 346 4.58 -12.18 17.25
CA SER A 346 5.69 -12.65 18.07
C SER A 346 6.84 -11.64 18.11
N ARG A 347 7.89 -11.93 18.85
CA ARG A 347 9.09 -11.08 18.91
C ARG A 347 9.75 -10.85 17.55
N ARG A 348 9.66 -11.80 16.64
CA ARG A 348 10.24 -11.69 15.28
C ARG A 348 9.58 -10.59 14.43
N GLU A 349 8.37 -10.18 14.80
CA GLU A 349 7.60 -9.14 14.11
C GLU A 349 7.85 -7.74 14.70
N LEU A 350 8.71 -7.62 15.72
CA LEU A 350 9.09 -6.34 16.33
C LEU A 350 10.29 -5.74 15.62
N PHE A 351 10.17 -4.50 15.19
CA PHE A 351 11.24 -3.72 14.59
C PHE A 351 11.17 -2.26 15.03
N TYR A 352 12.28 -1.56 14.99
CA TYR A 352 12.48 -0.20 15.52
C TYR A 352 12.19 -0.03 17.03
N THR A 353 12.02 -1.12 17.77
CA THR A 353 11.72 -1.07 19.21
C THR A 353 12.74 -0.24 19.99
N ASP A 354 14.02 -0.42 19.71
CA ASP A 354 15.10 0.32 20.40
C ASP A 354 14.98 1.82 20.14
N GLN A 355 14.64 2.23 18.92
CA GLN A 355 14.44 3.64 18.54
C GLN A 355 13.29 4.27 19.33
N PHE A 356 12.15 3.59 19.48
CA PHE A 356 11.03 4.09 20.29
C PHE A 356 11.35 4.10 21.78
N ARG A 357 12.13 3.13 22.28
CA ARG A 357 12.60 3.11 23.67
C ARG A 357 13.60 4.24 23.95
N GLU A 358 14.38 4.68 22.97
CA GLU A 358 15.23 5.86 23.09
C GLU A 358 14.40 7.13 23.20
N ILE A 359 13.37 7.31 22.35
CA ILE A 359 12.43 8.43 22.44
C ILE A 359 11.74 8.43 23.82
N GLU A 360 11.29 7.29 24.33
CA GLU A 360 10.62 7.16 25.63
C GLU A 360 11.55 7.58 26.80
N LYS A 361 12.85 7.33 26.68
CA LYS A 361 13.85 7.78 27.67
C LYS A 361 14.09 9.29 27.61
N GLU A 362 14.10 9.86 26.41
CA GLU A 362 14.37 11.29 26.19
C GLU A 362 13.15 12.16 26.50
N PHE A 363 11.93 11.68 26.19
CA PHE A 363 10.67 12.43 26.28
C PHE A 363 9.70 11.80 27.29
N PRO A 364 9.58 12.35 28.52
CA PRO A 364 8.68 11.79 29.56
C PRO A 364 7.19 11.82 29.21
N ASN A 365 6.79 12.59 28.21
CA ASN A 365 5.43 12.66 27.68
C ASN A 365 5.14 11.61 26.61
N PHE A 366 6.10 10.74 26.27
CA PHE A 366 5.94 9.62 25.35
C PHE A 366 5.96 8.27 26.08
N SER A 367 5.13 7.33 25.64
CA SER A 367 5.16 5.94 26.09
C SER A 367 4.98 4.97 24.94
N TYR A 368 5.73 3.86 24.96
CA TYR A 368 5.69 2.83 23.94
C TYR A 368 5.22 1.49 24.52
N HIS A 369 4.13 0.94 23.97
CA HIS A 369 3.47 -0.28 24.43
C HIS A 369 3.42 -1.32 23.31
N ILE A 370 3.75 -2.56 23.66
CA ILE A 370 3.78 -3.69 22.73
C ILE A 370 2.75 -4.72 23.16
N ALA A 371 1.97 -5.26 22.21
CA ALA A 371 1.12 -6.41 22.43
C ALA A 371 1.36 -7.49 21.36
N LEU A 372 1.56 -8.72 21.79
CA LEU A 372 1.83 -9.86 20.92
C LEU A 372 0.74 -10.91 21.07
N SER A 373 0.30 -11.50 19.95
CA SER A 373 -0.94 -12.29 19.93
C SER A 373 -0.74 -13.81 19.88
N ASP A 374 0.46 -14.31 19.51
CA ASP A 374 0.72 -15.75 19.41
C ASP A 374 1.30 -16.33 20.70
N ARG A 375 0.43 -16.80 21.60
CA ARG A 375 0.84 -17.34 22.92
C ARG A 375 1.86 -18.47 22.82
N ALA A 376 1.73 -19.37 21.85
CA ALA A 376 2.64 -20.50 21.73
C ALA A 376 4.06 -20.06 21.38
N MET A 377 4.21 -19.09 20.47
CA MET A 377 5.51 -18.51 20.15
C MET A 377 6.09 -17.72 21.33
N LEU A 378 5.25 -16.99 22.06
CA LEU A 378 5.68 -16.17 23.20
C LEU A 378 6.18 -17.03 24.37
N GLU A 379 5.51 -18.14 24.67
CA GLU A 379 5.95 -19.11 25.67
C GLU A 379 7.31 -19.71 25.28
N ALA A 380 7.49 -20.06 23.99
CA ALA A 380 8.76 -20.58 23.48
C ALA A 380 9.90 -19.55 23.54
N ASP A 381 9.58 -18.26 23.31
CA ASP A 381 10.53 -17.13 23.32
C ASP A 381 10.82 -16.59 24.73
N GLY A 382 10.15 -17.11 25.78
CA GLY A 382 10.29 -16.65 27.15
C GLY A 382 9.81 -15.22 27.35
N TRP A 383 8.69 -14.84 26.69
CA TRP A 383 8.11 -13.51 26.82
C TRP A 383 7.57 -13.23 28.22
N THR A 384 7.95 -12.08 28.78
CA THR A 384 7.47 -11.64 30.09
C THR A 384 6.26 -10.72 29.92
N GLU A 385 5.06 -11.24 30.27
CA GLU A 385 3.80 -10.49 30.11
C GLU A 385 3.68 -9.40 31.18
N LYS A 386 3.30 -8.19 30.76
CA LYS A 386 2.93 -7.08 31.64
C LYS A 386 1.58 -7.36 32.30
N LYS A 387 1.47 -7.06 33.59
CA LYS A 387 0.24 -7.17 34.36
C LYS A 387 -0.68 -5.97 34.17
N ASP A 388 -0.11 -4.78 34.09
CA ASP A 388 -0.80 -3.51 33.88
C ASP A 388 0.16 -2.46 33.30
N ILE A 389 -0.33 -1.23 33.12
CA ILE A 389 0.44 -0.13 32.53
C ILE A 389 1.62 0.33 33.39
N ASN A 390 1.61 0.07 34.68
CA ASN A 390 2.65 0.44 35.65
C ASN A 390 3.70 -0.66 35.84
N ASP A 391 3.47 -1.85 35.30
CA ASP A 391 4.40 -2.96 35.40
C ASP A 391 5.69 -2.66 34.58
N LYS A 392 6.81 -2.54 35.30
CA LYS A 392 8.12 -2.25 34.72
C LYS A 392 8.96 -3.51 34.44
N ASP A 393 8.54 -4.65 34.96
CA ASP A 393 9.27 -5.91 34.83
C ASP A 393 8.84 -6.69 33.57
N GLY A 394 7.61 -6.47 33.10
CA GLY A 394 7.10 -7.08 31.87
C GLY A 394 7.61 -6.38 30.60
N GLU A 395 7.83 -7.15 29.55
CA GLU A 395 8.28 -6.66 28.24
C GLU A 395 7.11 -6.05 27.44
N GLY A 396 5.91 -6.61 27.56
CA GLY A 396 4.69 -6.14 26.90
C GLY A 396 3.51 -7.04 27.20
N TYR A 397 2.40 -6.78 26.55
CA TYR A 397 1.13 -7.47 26.78
C TYR A 397 0.97 -8.69 25.87
N VAL A 398 0.00 -9.55 26.20
CA VAL A 398 -0.43 -10.67 25.35
C VAL A 398 -1.87 -10.45 24.90
N GLY A 399 -2.09 -10.36 23.60
CA GLY A 399 -3.39 -10.14 23.00
C GLY A 399 -3.39 -9.28 21.76
N PHE A 400 -4.58 -8.96 21.25
CA PHE A 400 -4.74 -8.02 20.14
C PHE A 400 -4.64 -6.59 20.63
N ILE A 401 -3.91 -5.74 19.90
CA ILE A 401 -3.52 -4.42 20.36
C ILE A 401 -4.69 -3.50 20.72
N HIS A 402 -5.81 -3.53 19.97
CA HIS A 402 -6.99 -2.72 20.26
C HIS A 402 -7.62 -3.10 21.63
N GLN A 403 -7.71 -4.40 21.93
CA GLN A 403 -8.24 -4.87 23.21
C GLN A 403 -7.29 -4.53 24.37
N VAL A 404 -5.98 -4.71 24.16
CA VAL A 404 -4.97 -4.37 25.16
C VAL A 404 -4.99 -2.87 25.47
N LEU A 405 -5.11 -2.01 24.45
CA LEU A 405 -5.27 -0.56 24.63
C LEU A 405 -6.55 -0.23 25.41
N LEU A 406 -7.67 -0.83 25.04
CA LEU A 406 -8.95 -0.62 25.72
C LEU A 406 -8.86 -0.99 27.20
N ASP A 407 -8.39 -2.20 27.51
CA ASP A 407 -8.37 -2.76 28.87
C ASP A 407 -7.38 -2.05 29.79
N ASN A 408 -6.22 -1.66 29.27
CA ASN A 408 -5.13 -1.12 30.10
C ASN A 408 -5.04 0.41 30.10
N TYR A 409 -5.78 1.08 29.21
CA TYR A 409 -5.68 2.53 29.12
C TYR A 409 -7.04 3.23 28.94
N LEU A 410 -7.78 2.93 27.89
CA LEU A 410 -8.96 3.72 27.52
C LEU A 410 -10.14 3.54 28.50
N THR A 411 -10.34 2.34 29.06
CA THR A 411 -11.42 2.08 30.04
C THR A 411 -11.29 2.95 31.30
N ALA A 412 -10.07 3.30 31.69
CA ALA A 412 -9.81 4.13 32.85
C ALA A 412 -9.58 5.62 32.50
N HIS A 413 -9.56 5.95 31.22
CA HIS A 413 -9.35 7.33 30.78
C HIS A 413 -10.63 8.16 31.00
N PRO A 414 -10.53 9.38 31.57
CA PRO A 414 -11.71 10.18 31.89
C PRO A 414 -12.48 10.68 30.65
N GLU A 415 -11.79 10.97 29.55
CA GLU A 415 -12.33 11.59 28.34
C GLU A 415 -11.68 10.96 27.09
N PRO A 416 -11.91 9.64 26.81
CA PRO A 416 -11.29 8.97 25.67
C PRO A 416 -11.74 9.55 24.31
N GLU A 417 -12.92 10.17 24.24
CA GLU A 417 -13.46 10.84 23.06
C GLU A 417 -12.71 12.13 22.68
N GLU A 418 -11.97 12.73 23.62
CA GLU A 418 -11.17 13.94 23.34
C GLU A 418 -9.75 13.66 22.86
N ILE A 419 -9.33 12.40 22.81
CA ILE A 419 -8.02 11.96 22.31
C ILE A 419 -8.01 11.98 20.78
N GLU A 420 -6.89 12.35 20.18
CA GLU A 420 -6.63 12.13 18.75
C GLU A 420 -6.02 10.75 18.51
N TYR A 421 -6.67 9.96 17.68
CA TYR A 421 -6.25 8.61 17.32
C TYR A 421 -5.66 8.57 15.92
N TYR A 422 -4.43 8.03 15.83
CA TYR A 422 -3.73 7.80 14.56
C TYR A 422 -3.43 6.32 14.43
N PHE A 423 -3.93 5.66 13.39
CA PHE A 423 -3.68 4.24 13.26
C PHE A 423 -3.44 3.79 11.82
N CYS A 424 -2.63 2.75 11.69
CA CYS A 424 -2.35 2.08 10.44
C CYS A 424 -1.94 0.64 10.70
N GLY A 425 -2.52 -0.30 9.96
CA GLY A 425 -2.21 -1.72 10.11
C GLY A 425 -3.04 -2.63 9.21
N PRO A 426 -3.04 -3.94 9.49
CA PRO A 426 -3.85 -4.89 8.74
C PRO A 426 -5.34 -4.55 8.78
N PRO A 427 -6.13 -4.83 7.71
CA PRO A 427 -7.55 -4.45 7.63
C PRO A 427 -8.39 -4.92 8.82
N MET A 428 -8.12 -6.13 9.34
CA MET A 428 -8.80 -6.65 10.53
C MET A 428 -8.49 -5.83 11.80
N MET A 429 -7.27 -5.30 11.92
CA MET A 429 -6.89 -4.42 13.03
C MET A 429 -7.60 -3.07 12.89
N ASN A 430 -7.54 -2.46 11.69
CA ASN A 430 -8.20 -1.18 11.43
C ASN A 430 -9.71 -1.26 11.73
N ALA A 431 -10.39 -2.30 11.25
CA ALA A 431 -11.82 -2.52 11.52
C ALA A 431 -12.12 -2.66 13.02
N ALA A 432 -11.28 -3.38 13.77
CA ALA A 432 -11.44 -3.54 15.21
C ALA A 432 -11.18 -2.24 15.98
N VAL A 433 -10.20 -1.44 15.57
CA VAL A 433 -9.92 -0.11 16.14
C VAL A 433 -11.08 0.84 15.85
N ILE A 434 -11.56 0.93 14.61
CA ILE A 434 -12.69 1.78 14.23
C ILE A 434 -13.92 1.45 15.11
N LYS A 435 -14.24 0.15 15.23
CA LYS A 435 -15.35 -0.26 16.08
C LYS A 435 -15.16 0.13 17.54
N MET A 436 -13.97 -0.06 18.09
CA MET A 436 -13.64 0.32 19.47
C MET A 436 -13.81 1.83 19.69
N LEU A 437 -13.37 2.66 18.75
CA LEU A 437 -13.48 4.12 18.83
C LEU A 437 -14.94 4.59 18.71
N ASP A 438 -15.74 3.96 17.84
CA ASP A 438 -17.17 4.19 17.72
C ASP A 438 -17.91 3.83 19.02
N ASP A 439 -17.61 2.67 19.59
CA ASP A 439 -18.17 2.23 20.89
C ASP A 439 -17.82 3.19 22.06
N LEU A 440 -16.69 3.91 21.96
CA LEU A 440 -16.25 4.94 22.91
C LEU A 440 -16.81 6.34 22.61
N GLY A 441 -17.53 6.52 21.50
CA GLY A 441 -18.10 7.80 21.10
C GLY A 441 -17.09 8.81 20.57
N VAL A 442 -15.95 8.35 20.06
CA VAL A 442 -14.91 9.22 19.51
C VAL A 442 -15.42 9.86 18.21
N PRO A 443 -15.42 11.21 18.10
CA PRO A 443 -15.87 11.88 16.88
C PRO A 443 -14.87 11.69 15.71
N GLU A 444 -15.38 11.66 14.48
CA GLU A 444 -14.57 11.41 13.27
C GLU A 444 -13.39 12.41 13.13
N GLU A 445 -13.58 13.66 13.52
CA GLU A 445 -12.51 14.66 13.49
C GLU A 445 -11.33 14.34 14.41
N ASN A 446 -11.50 13.46 15.39
CA ASN A 446 -10.41 12.97 16.24
C ASN A 446 -9.77 11.68 15.73
N ILE A 447 -10.25 11.15 14.62
CA ILE A 447 -9.74 9.91 14.01
C ILE A 447 -8.96 10.25 12.74
N ALA A 448 -7.77 9.68 12.60
CA ALA A 448 -6.99 9.69 11.38
C ALA A 448 -6.41 8.28 11.18
N PHE A 449 -6.54 7.74 9.98
CA PHE A 449 -5.95 6.43 9.68
C PHE A 449 -5.50 6.34 8.23
N ASP A 450 -4.52 5.49 8.00
CA ASP A 450 -4.04 5.15 6.67
C ASP A 450 -4.43 3.68 6.38
N ASP A 451 -5.10 3.46 5.25
CA ASP A 451 -5.56 2.13 4.83
C ASP A 451 -4.84 1.72 3.54
N PHE A 452 -4.02 0.70 3.63
CA PHE A 452 -3.25 0.20 2.50
C PHE A 452 -4.09 -0.62 1.50
N GLY A 453 -5.39 -0.73 1.73
CA GLY A 453 -6.29 -1.57 0.95
C GLY A 453 -6.05 -3.07 1.18
N GLY A 454 -7.11 -3.86 1.18
CA GLY A 454 -7.07 -5.31 1.34
C GLY A 454 -7.37 -6.03 0.02
#